data_98eef8472ffb166c144aee71933fa58b
#
_entry.id   98eef8472ffb166c144aee71933fa58b
#
_cell.length_a   1.000
_cell.length_b   1.000
_cell.length_c   1.000
_cell.angle_alpha   90.00
_cell.angle_beta   90.00
_cell.angle_gamma   90.00
#
_symmetry.space_group_name_H-M   'P 1'
#
loop_
_entity.id
_entity.type
_entity.pdbx_description
1 polymer ?
#
loop_
_entity_poly.entity_id
_entity_poly.type
_entity_poly.pdbx_seq_one_letter_code
_entity_poly.pdbx_strand_id
1 'polypeptide(L)' 'MFFWNRRELWMGTSMEEYARVTGLLRGAGIRYDFRTVDAARDARRSGSLGVDLAAAMTYYVYVRKDEFSRAAQLIGR' A
#
# COMPACT_ATOMS: atom_id res chain seq x y z
N MET A 1 -12.46 0.68 8.86
CA MET A 1 -11.89 2.05 8.90
C MET A 1 -12.73 2.95 8.04
N PHE A 2 -13.09 4.11 8.55
CA PHE A 2 -13.88 5.04 7.76
C PHE A 2 -13.04 5.64 6.64
N PHE A 3 -13.62 5.70 5.47
CA PHE A 3 -12.97 6.16 4.25
C PHE A 3 -12.32 7.54 4.40
N TRP A 4 -13.01 8.49 5.03
CA TRP A 4 -12.53 9.87 5.16
C TRP A 4 -11.54 10.08 6.30
N ASN A 5 -11.32 9.06 7.15
CA ASN A 5 -10.40 9.14 8.29
C ASN A 5 -9.05 8.48 8.00
N ARG A 6 -8.85 8.01 6.79
CA ARG A 6 -7.61 7.33 6.44
C ARG A 6 -6.68 8.23 5.66
N ARG A 7 -5.39 7.95 5.81
CA ARG A 7 -4.35 8.65 5.07
C ARG A 7 -3.37 7.64 4.52
N GLU A 8 -2.90 7.87 3.29
CA GLU A 8 -1.93 6.99 2.66
C GLU A 8 -0.61 7.06 3.41
N LEU A 9 -0.16 5.93 3.92
CA LEU A 9 1.09 5.82 4.66
C LEU A 9 2.24 5.42 3.74
N TRP A 10 1.99 4.45 2.87
CA TRP A 10 3.03 3.86 2.03
C TRP A 10 2.42 3.42 0.71
N MET A 11 3.24 3.50 -0.32
CA MET A 11 2.88 3.04 -1.65
C MET A 11 4.13 2.46 -2.30
N GLY A 12 4.00 1.36 -3.00
CA GLY A 12 5.11 0.76 -3.70
C GLY A 12 4.71 -0.48 -4.47
N THR A 13 5.67 -1.06 -5.16
CA THR A 13 5.47 -2.24 -6.00
C THR A 13 6.13 -3.48 -5.45
N SER A 14 6.81 -3.40 -4.32
CA SER A 14 7.52 -4.52 -3.70
C SER A 14 6.62 -5.22 -2.69
N MET A 15 6.36 -6.50 -2.92
CA MET A 15 5.60 -7.32 -1.97
C MET A 15 6.38 -7.49 -0.65
N GLU A 16 7.69 -7.56 -0.70
CA GLU A 16 8.53 -7.66 0.50
C GLU A 16 8.38 -6.43 1.38
N GLU A 17 8.43 -5.24 0.77
CA GLU A 17 8.23 -3.98 1.49
C GLU A 17 6.82 -3.90 2.05
N TYR A 18 5.84 -4.30 1.27
CA TYR A 18 4.45 -4.33 1.71
C TYR A 18 4.29 -5.22 2.94
N ALA A 19 4.85 -6.42 2.89
CA ALA A 19 4.78 -7.35 4.01
C ALA A 19 5.49 -6.79 5.26
N ARG A 20 6.62 -6.11 5.07
CA ARG A 20 7.36 -5.47 6.16
C ARG A 20 6.51 -4.38 6.82
N VAL A 21 5.94 -3.50 6.00
CA VAL A 21 5.14 -2.38 6.50
C VAL A 21 3.93 -2.88 7.26
N THR A 22 3.17 -3.79 6.67
CA THR A 22 1.96 -4.32 7.32
C THR A 22 2.30 -5.14 8.56
N GLY A 23 3.41 -5.87 8.54
CA GLY A 23 3.87 -6.61 9.70
C GLY A 23 4.23 -5.71 10.86
N LEU A 24 4.91 -4.59 10.60
CA LEU A 24 5.24 -3.61 11.63
C LEU A 24 3.99 -2.98 12.23
N LEU A 25 3.04 -2.62 11.38
CA LEU A 25 1.77 -2.03 11.85
C LEU A 25 0.99 -3.01 12.71
N ARG A 26 0.92 -4.25 12.28
CA ARG A 26 0.22 -5.30 13.02
C ARG A 26 0.88 -5.54 14.38
N GLY A 27 2.21 -5.60 14.40
CA GLY A 27 2.96 -5.80 15.64
C GLY A 27 2.80 -4.66 16.63
N ALA A 28 2.56 -3.44 16.16
CA ALA A 28 2.34 -2.27 16.99
C ALA A 28 0.87 -2.07 17.36
N GLY A 29 -0.02 -2.90 16.87
CA GLY A 29 -1.45 -2.76 17.13
C GLY A 29 -2.11 -1.62 16.38
N ILE A 30 -1.49 -1.14 15.32
CA ILE A 30 -2.04 -0.06 14.50
C ILE A 30 -2.92 -0.67 13.43
N ARG A 31 -4.16 -0.22 13.35
CA ARG A 31 -5.08 -0.65 12.30
C ARG A 31 -4.68 -0.03 10.98
N TYR A 32 -4.73 -0.82 9.93
CA TYR A 32 -4.44 -0.35 8.59
C TYR A 32 -5.44 -0.91 7.59
N ASP A 33 -5.54 -0.22 6.48
CA ASP A 33 -6.29 -0.67 5.33
C ASP A 33 -5.32 -0.77 4.16
N PHE A 34 -5.67 -1.52 3.13
CA PHE A 34 -4.78 -1.67 1.99
C PHE A 34 -5.58 -1.71 0.69
N ARG A 35 -4.88 -1.40 -0.39
CA ARG A 35 -5.44 -1.49 -1.73
C ARG A 35 -4.35 -1.99 -2.66
N THR A 36 -4.73 -2.82 -3.61
CA THR A 36 -3.83 -3.27 -4.66
C THR A 36 -4.39 -2.87 -6.01
N VAL A 37 -3.50 -2.47 -6.91
CA VAL A 37 -3.86 -2.11 -8.28
C VAL A 37 -3.02 -2.96 -9.22
N ASP A 38 -3.68 -3.66 -10.13
CA ASP A 38 -3.03 -4.52 -11.12
C ASP A 38 -2.95 -3.77 -12.45
N ALA A 39 -1.83 -3.10 -12.67
CA ALA A 39 -1.62 -2.31 -13.89
C ALA A 39 -1.55 -3.20 -15.14
N ALA A 40 -1.04 -4.43 -15.01
CA ALA A 40 -0.97 -5.35 -16.13
C ALA A 40 -2.36 -5.75 -16.60
N ARG A 41 -3.28 -5.98 -15.67
CA ARG A 41 -4.65 -6.32 -16.00
C ARG A 41 -5.35 -5.17 -16.71
N ASP A 42 -5.15 -3.96 -16.20
CA ASP A 42 -5.72 -2.75 -16.81
C ASP A 42 -5.14 -2.49 -18.19
N ALA A 43 -3.83 -2.68 -18.35
CA ALA A 43 -3.16 -2.52 -19.64
C ALA A 43 -3.67 -3.51 -20.67
N ARG A 44 -3.88 -4.77 -20.27
CA ARG A 44 -4.43 -5.79 -21.18
C ARG A 44 -5.84 -5.45 -21.60
N ARG A 45 -6.64 -4.92 -20.69
CA ARG A 45 -8.01 -4.50 -20.98
C ARG A 45 -8.03 -3.36 -22.00
N SER A 46 -7.10 -2.43 -21.88
CA SER A 46 -7.00 -1.28 -22.80
C SER A 46 -6.24 -1.59 -24.08
N GLY A 47 -5.66 -2.78 -24.18
CA GLY A 47 -4.86 -3.17 -25.34
C GLY A 47 -3.45 -2.63 -25.36
N SER A 48 -2.98 -2.06 -24.26
CA SER A 48 -1.61 -1.59 -24.15
C SER A 48 -0.62 -2.73 -24.09
N LEU A 49 0.45 -2.63 -24.87
CA LEU A 49 1.56 -3.55 -24.84
C LEU A 49 2.77 -2.87 -24.22
N GLY A 50 3.63 -3.64 -23.57
CA GLY A 50 4.87 -3.12 -23.03
C GLY A 50 4.84 -2.80 -21.54
N VAL A 51 3.78 -3.21 -20.85
CA VAL A 51 3.75 -3.08 -19.39
C VAL A 51 4.68 -4.13 -18.78
N ASP A 52 5.55 -3.69 -17.88
CA ASP A 52 6.43 -4.58 -17.14
C ASP A 52 5.60 -5.35 -16.10
N LEU A 53 5.47 -6.64 -16.30
CA LEU A 53 4.67 -7.50 -15.41
C LEU A 53 5.24 -7.57 -13.99
N ALA A 54 6.56 -7.41 -13.84
CA ALA A 54 7.18 -7.43 -12.52
C ALA A 54 6.81 -6.20 -11.69
N ALA A 55 6.51 -5.08 -12.35
CA ALA A 55 6.12 -3.83 -11.70
C ALA A 55 4.62 -3.55 -11.86
N ALA A 56 3.83 -4.56 -12.26
CA ALA A 56 2.42 -4.36 -12.59
C ALA A 56 1.53 -4.18 -11.37
N MET A 57 1.92 -4.73 -10.22
CA MET A 57 1.13 -4.62 -8.99
C MET A 57 1.63 -3.46 -8.15
N THR A 58 0.72 -2.57 -7.81
CA THR A 58 1.01 -1.46 -6.90
C THR A 58 0.23 -1.67 -5.61
N TYR A 59 0.92 -1.51 -4.49
CA TYR A 59 0.34 -1.68 -3.16
C TYR A 59 0.23 -0.35 -2.46
N TYR A 60 -0.91 -0.11 -1.84
CA TYR A 60 -1.16 1.10 -1.05
C TYR A 60 -1.54 0.68 0.36
N VAL A 61 -0.96 1.34 1.35
CA VAL A 61 -1.29 1.10 2.76
C VAL A 61 -1.78 2.40 3.36
N TYR A 62 -2.92 2.33 4.05
CA TYR A 62 -3.58 3.48 4.67
C TYR A 62 -3.70 3.24 6.16
N VAL A 63 -3.55 4.31 6.92
CA VAL A 63 -3.81 4.30 8.36
C VAL A 63 -4.71 5.46 8.71
N ARG A 64 -5.28 5.45 9.93
CA ARG A 64 -6.06 6.57 10.41
C ARG A 64 -5.18 7.81 10.53
N LYS A 65 -5.78 8.97 10.31
CA LYS A 65 -5.05 10.24 10.37
C LYS A 65 -4.37 10.45 11.72
N ASP A 66 -5.05 10.08 12.81
CA ASP A 66 -4.53 10.26 14.16
C ASP A 66 -3.39 9.31 14.49
N GLU A 67 -3.20 8.26 13.70
CA GLU A 67 -2.10 7.31 13.88
C GLU A 67 -1.00 7.45 12.84
N PHE A 68 -1.15 8.38 11.91
CA PHE A 68 -0.22 8.51 10.78
C PHE A 68 1.21 8.80 11.24
N SER A 69 1.40 9.74 12.14
CA SER A 69 2.75 10.10 12.60
C SER A 69 3.45 8.92 13.27
N ARG A 70 2.72 8.20 14.12
CA ARG A 70 3.23 7.01 14.80
C ARG A 70 3.60 5.92 13.81
N ALA A 71 2.70 5.68 12.85
CA ALA A 71 2.93 4.66 11.82
C ALA A 71 4.12 5.02 10.93
N ALA A 72 4.25 6.27 10.56
CA ALA A 72 5.34 6.74 9.72
C ALA A 72 6.70 6.54 10.41
N GLN A 73 6.78 6.85 11.69
CA GLN A 73 7.99 6.62 12.47
C GLN A 73 8.32 5.13 12.54
N LEU A 74 7.30 4.31 12.72
CA LEU A 74 7.47 2.87 12.86
C LEU A 74 8.09 2.24 11.62
N ILE A 75 7.70 2.70 10.44
CA ILE A 75 8.21 2.15 9.18
C ILE A 75 9.46 2.86 8.67
N GLY A 76 9.96 3.85 9.42
CA GLY A 76 11.19 4.56 9.06
C GLY A 76 10.99 5.64 8.00
N ARG A 77 9.85 6.26 7.98
CA ARG A 77 9.50 7.24 6.96
C ARG A 77 9.61 8.67 7.46
#